data_da5043b2b0645721cda8f805101d4af2
#
_entry.id   da5043b2b0645721cda8f805101d4af2
#
_cell.length_a   1.000
_cell.length_b   1.000
_cell.length_c   1.000
_cell.angle_alpha   90.00
_cell.angle_beta   90.00
_cell.angle_gamma   90.00
#
_symmetry.space_group_name_H-M   'P 1'
#
loop_
_entity.id
_entity.type
_entity.pdbx_description
1 polymer ?
#
loop_
_entity_poly.entity_id
_entity_poly.type
_entity_poly.pdbx_seq_one_letter_code
_entity_poly.pdbx_strand_id
1 'polypeptide(L)'
;MAISSLSAESRRTQLRAHLAREGVLDLASAAEECGVSEMTIRRDLTELEREGLLKRVRGGAVAVPPELFERRKASHREAKLRIAIKLAALVPQHGFVAMDASSTIHALVQEMPTSDATVFTTGIETFQLLRGKVARAIISGGELEASTGALVGPVALRSLQDFYYARSFISPSGIDSELGATESTIEGAELKRALRRRSQSVVVAADSSKLSRVAASVALELSEIDLLVTELDPLDPALEAYRDYVELV
;
A
#
# COMPACT_ATOMS: atom_id res chain seq x y z
N MET A 1 17.19 37.28 1.28
CA MET A 1 16.37 36.43 2.19
C MET A 1 16.99 35.04 2.15
N ALA A 2 17.50 34.54 3.27
CA ALA A 2 18.04 33.20 3.36
C ALA A 2 16.87 32.19 3.22
N ILE A 3 16.92 31.36 2.17
CA ILE A 3 16.02 30.22 2.02
C ILE A 3 16.36 29.27 3.15
N SER A 4 15.44 29.11 4.10
CA SER A 4 15.55 28.10 5.15
C SER A 4 15.67 26.74 4.47
N SER A 5 16.80 26.05 4.63
CA SER A 5 16.98 24.72 4.10
C SER A 5 15.93 23.79 4.73
N LEU A 6 15.21 23.06 3.90
CA LEU A 6 14.25 22.03 4.33
C LEU A 6 14.94 21.04 5.29
N SER A 7 14.21 20.57 6.29
CA SER A 7 14.69 19.46 7.13
C SER A 7 15.00 18.25 6.26
N ALA A 8 15.88 17.37 6.70
CA ALA A 8 16.26 16.18 5.94
C ALA A 8 15.05 15.31 5.59
N GLU A 9 14.09 15.21 6.51
CA GLU A 9 12.88 14.43 6.32
C GLU A 9 11.91 15.08 5.31
N SER A 10 11.67 16.40 5.43
CA SER A 10 10.84 17.14 4.47
C SER A 10 11.44 17.08 3.05
N ARG A 11 12.75 17.13 2.95
CA ARG A 11 13.47 17.03 1.67
C ARG A 11 13.33 15.62 1.08
N ARG A 12 13.52 14.55 1.88
CA ARG A 12 13.31 13.17 1.43
C ARG A 12 11.88 12.92 0.98
N THR A 13 10.89 13.50 1.66
CA THR A 13 9.49 13.44 1.24
C THR A 13 9.27 14.09 -0.13
N GLN A 14 9.89 15.24 -0.40
CA GLN A 14 9.82 15.86 -1.72
C GLN A 14 10.50 15.03 -2.81
N LEU A 15 11.67 14.45 -2.53
CA LEU A 15 12.37 13.58 -3.47
C LEU A 15 11.55 12.31 -3.79
N ARG A 16 10.88 11.71 -2.78
CA ARG A 16 9.94 10.59 -2.98
C ARG A 16 8.78 10.99 -3.90
N ALA A 17 8.13 12.12 -3.62
CA ALA A 17 7.01 12.61 -4.42
C ALA A 17 7.43 12.91 -5.88
N HIS A 18 8.60 13.50 -6.08
CA HIS A 18 9.16 13.74 -7.41
C HIS A 18 9.40 12.43 -8.17
N LEU A 19 10.07 11.46 -7.54
CA LEU A 19 10.33 10.15 -8.13
C LEU A 19 9.05 9.36 -8.44
N ALA A 20 8.04 9.44 -7.58
CA ALA A 20 6.75 8.78 -7.81
C ALA A 20 6.02 9.37 -9.04
N ARG A 21 6.18 10.68 -9.29
CA ARG A 21 5.53 11.37 -10.41
C ARG A 21 6.31 11.24 -11.71
N GLU A 22 7.62 11.46 -11.68
CA GLU A 22 8.46 11.59 -12.88
C GLU A 22 9.24 10.29 -13.21
N GLY A 23 9.34 9.37 -12.26
CA GLY A 23 10.10 8.11 -12.41
C GLY A 23 11.62 8.28 -12.41
N VAL A 24 12.12 9.47 -12.58
CA VAL A 24 13.56 9.80 -12.66
C VAL A 24 13.83 11.10 -11.91
N LEU A 25 15.03 11.21 -11.33
CA LEU A 25 15.48 12.39 -10.61
C LEU A 25 16.91 12.75 -11.05
N ASP A 26 17.10 13.97 -11.52
CA ASP A 26 18.42 14.54 -11.80
C ASP A 26 19.01 15.15 -10.53
N LEU A 27 20.27 14.85 -10.24
CA LEU A 27 20.93 15.24 -9.00
C LEU A 27 21.10 16.77 -8.88
N ALA A 28 21.45 17.44 -9.96
CA ALA A 28 21.71 18.87 -9.96
C ALA A 28 20.39 19.65 -9.81
N SER A 29 19.37 19.26 -10.57
CA SER A 29 18.02 19.84 -10.48
C SER A 29 17.42 19.67 -9.07
N ALA A 30 17.54 18.49 -8.48
CA ALA A 30 17.05 18.23 -7.12
C ALA A 30 17.80 19.06 -6.07
N ALA A 31 19.11 19.28 -6.23
CA ALA A 31 19.90 20.12 -5.34
C ALA A 31 19.45 21.59 -5.42
N GLU A 32 19.20 22.09 -6.60
CA GLU A 32 18.68 23.44 -6.85
C GLU A 32 17.27 23.63 -6.27
N GLU A 33 16.34 22.71 -6.57
CA GLU A 33 14.96 22.76 -6.07
C GLU A 33 14.88 22.70 -4.54
N CYS A 34 15.73 21.89 -3.91
CA CYS A 34 15.77 21.76 -2.46
C CYS A 34 16.62 22.83 -1.75
N GLY A 35 17.37 23.66 -2.49
CA GLY A 35 18.26 24.68 -1.93
C GLY A 35 19.42 24.10 -1.10
N VAL A 36 19.97 22.94 -1.50
CA VAL A 36 21.07 22.24 -0.81
C VAL A 36 22.15 21.81 -1.79
N SER A 37 23.30 21.34 -1.26
CA SER A 37 24.36 20.81 -2.12
C SER A 37 24.00 19.45 -2.73
N GLU A 38 24.57 19.13 -3.90
CA GLU A 38 24.47 17.79 -4.49
C GLU A 38 24.94 16.69 -3.53
N MET A 39 25.93 16.97 -2.67
CA MET A 39 26.40 16.01 -1.67
C MET A 39 25.31 15.68 -0.65
N THR A 40 24.49 16.67 -0.29
CA THR A 40 23.33 16.47 0.60
C THR A 40 22.30 15.58 -0.07
N ILE A 41 21.96 15.88 -1.34
CA ILE A 41 21.03 15.03 -2.11
C ILE A 41 21.60 13.62 -2.28
N ARG A 42 22.89 13.44 -2.54
CA ARG A 42 23.51 12.09 -2.62
C ARG A 42 23.34 11.28 -1.34
N ARG A 43 23.42 11.92 -0.17
CA ARG A 43 23.18 11.24 1.11
C ARG A 43 21.70 10.84 1.25
N ASP A 44 20.78 11.75 0.92
CA ASP A 44 19.34 11.46 0.95
C ASP A 44 18.98 10.33 -0.02
N LEU A 45 19.52 10.35 -1.26
CA LEU A 45 19.31 9.27 -2.22
C LEU A 45 19.92 7.93 -1.75
N THR A 46 21.01 7.96 -0.97
CA THR A 46 21.59 6.74 -0.39
C THR A 46 20.64 6.11 0.64
N GLU A 47 20.02 6.92 1.49
CA GLU A 47 19.02 6.44 2.44
C GLU A 47 17.78 5.90 1.72
N LEU A 48 17.25 6.63 0.74
CA LEU A 48 16.10 6.20 -0.06
C LEU A 48 16.38 4.92 -0.88
N GLU A 49 17.62 4.71 -1.34
CA GLU A 49 18.04 3.47 -2.00
C GLU A 49 18.08 2.30 -1.01
N ARG A 50 18.55 2.53 0.22
CA ARG A 50 18.55 1.53 1.30
C ARG A 50 17.12 1.13 1.69
N GLU A 51 16.19 2.07 1.61
CA GLU A 51 14.76 1.83 1.80
C GLU A 51 14.10 1.11 0.59
N GLY A 52 14.83 0.90 -0.51
CA GLY A 52 14.33 0.22 -1.70
C GLY A 52 13.44 1.07 -2.60
N LEU A 53 13.38 2.38 -2.39
CA LEU A 53 12.47 3.30 -3.10
C LEU A 53 12.98 3.73 -4.47
N LEU A 54 14.29 3.68 -4.65
CA LEU A 54 14.95 4.10 -5.87
C LEU A 54 16.21 3.27 -6.12
N LYS A 55 16.73 3.39 -7.33
CA LYS A 55 18.07 2.92 -7.69
C LYS A 55 18.88 4.12 -8.14
N ARG A 56 20.04 4.35 -7.52
CA ARG A 56 20.94 5.41 -7.93
C ARG A 56 21.59 5.06 -9.26
N VAL A 57 21.67 6.07 -10.12
CA VAL A 57 22.32 6.01 -11.43
C VAL A 57 23.34 7.14 -11.54
N ARG A 58 24.15 7.12 -12.61
CA ARG A 58 25.11 8.23 -12.85
C ARG A 58 24.33 9.55 -13.09
N GLY A 59 24.52 10.52 -12.22
CA GLY A 59 23.87 11.84 -12.30
C GLY A 59 22.51 11.94 -11.60
N GLY A 60 22.02 10.88 -10.91
CA GLY A 60 20.73 10.98 -10.24
C GLY A 60 20.20 9.66 -9.69
N ALA A 61 18.89 9.47 -9.80
CA ALA A 61 18.19 8.25 -9.38
C ALA A 61 17.02 7.95 -10.31
N VAL A 62 16.62 6.69 -10.34
CA VAL A 62 15.38 6.21 -10.99
C VAL A 62 14.50 5.51 -9.97
N ALA A 63 13.19 5.67 -10.10
CA ALA A 63 12.24 4.95 -9.27
C ALA A 63 12.41 3.44 -9.48
N VAL A 64 12.27 2.67 -8.40
CA VAL A 64 12.12 1.21 -8.53
C VAL A 64 10.67 0.98 -8.97
N PRO A 65 10.43 0.41 -10.17
CA PRO A 65 9.08 0.16 -10.62
C PRO A 65 8.38 -0.81 -9.66
N PRO A 66 7.05 -0.70 -9.49
CA PRO A 66 6.28 -1.64 -8.70
C PRO A 66 6.57 -3.08 -9.13
N GLU A 67 6.72 -3.97 -8.15
CA GLU A 67 6.92 -5.39 -8.44
C GLU A 67 5.68 -5.95 -9.12
N LEU A 68 5.88 -6.70 -10.21
CA LEU A 68 4.79 -7.34 -10.96
C LEU A 68 3.93 -8.21 -10.04
N PHE A 69 2.61 -8.21 -10.26
CA PHE A 69 1.65 -8.95 -9.45
C PHE A 69 2.04 -10.43 -9.26
N GLU A 70 2.44 -11.13 -10.34
CA GLU A 70 2.85 -12.53 -10.26
C GLU A 70 4.08 -12.76 -9.37
N ARG A 71 5.04 -11.83 -9.38
CA ARG A 71 6.20 -11.90 -8.46
C ARG A 71 5.76 -11.68 -7.02
N ARG A 72 4.96 -10.65 -6.77
CA ARG A 72 4.41 -10.40 -5.43
C ARG A 72 3.59 -11.58 -4.92
N LYS A 73 2.81 -12.23 -5.78
CA LYS A 73 2.02 -13.43 -5.44
C LYS A 73 2.92 -14.62 -5.07
N ALA A 74 4.06 -14.79 -5.74
CA ALA A 74 5.03 -15.85 -5.46
C ALA A 74 5.88 -15.56 -4.21
N SER A 75 6.15 -14.27 -3.90
CA SER A 75 6.95 -13.86 -2.76
C SER A 75 6.20 -14.04 -1.44
N HIS A 76 6.89 -14.45 -0.38
CA HIS A 76 6.35 -14.59 0.99
C HIS A 76 5.05 -15.40 1.06
N ARG A 77 4.93 -16.46 0.24
CA ARG A 77 3.69 -17.23 0.07
C ARG A 77 3.17 -17.83 1.37
N GLU A 78 4.07 -18.35 2.22
CA GLU A 78 3.69 -18.95 3.49
C GLU A 78 3.15 -17.90 4.47
N ALA A 79 3.81 -16.75 4.58
CA ALA A 79 3.33 -15.64 5.40
C ALA A 79 1.94 -15.17 4.94
N LYS A 80 1.75 -14.98 3.64
CA LYS A 80 0.45 -14.60 3.07
C LYS A 80 -0.65 -15.63 3.32
N LEU A 81 -0.32 -16.91 3.30
CA LEU A 81 -1.28 -17.97 3.64
C LEU A 81 -1.72 -17.87 5.10
N ARG A 82 -0.79 -17.69 6.03
CA ARG A 82 -1.12 -17.50 7.46
C ARG A 82 -1.99 -16.26 7.67
N ILE A 83 -1.63 -15.14 7.03
CA ILE A 83 -2.43 -13.92 7.06
C ILE A 83 -3.83 -14.16 6.46
N ALA A 84 -3.91 -14.85 5.32
CA ALA A 84 -5.18 -15.14 4.66
C ALA A 84 -6.13 -15.94 5.54
N ILE A 85 -5.62 -16.93 6.29
CA ILE A 85 -6.41 -17.73 7.26
C ILE A 85 -6.97 -16.83 8.37
N LYS A 86 -6.15 -15.94 8.95
CA LYS A 86 -6.61 -14.98 9.96
C LYS A 86 -7.66 -14.03 9.39
N LEU A 87 -7.43 -13.47 8.21
CA LEU A 87 -8.34 -12.57 7.52
C LEU A 87 -9.68 -13.22 7.16
N ALA A 88 -9.68 -14.51 6.77
CA ALA A 88 -10.89 -15.24 6.38
C ALA A 88 -11.95 -15.26 7.48
N ALA A 89 -11.52 -15.34 8.74
CA ALA A 89 -12.41 -15.26 9.91
C ALA A 89 -13.01 -13.85 10.12
N LEU A 90 -12.42 -12.83 9.53
CA LEU A 90 -12.85 -11.44 9.64
C LEU A 90 -13.78 -10.99 8.50
N VAL A 91 -13.95 -11.81 7.45
CA VAL A 91 -14.83 -11.49 6.32
C VAL A 91 -16.29 -11.59 6.77
N PRO A 92 -17.08 -10.51 6.66
CA PRO A 92 -18.50 -10.55 7.00
C PRO A 92 -19.27 -11.52 6.11
N GLN A 93 -20.24 -12.23 6.69
CA GLN A 93 -21.11 -13.13 5.92
C GLN A 93 -22.11 -12.38 5.03
N HIS A 94 -22.46 -11.14 5.36
CA HIS A 94 -23.41 -10.30 4.63
C HIS A 94 -22.91 -8.86 4.54
N GLY A 95 -23.51 -8.06 3.66
CA GLY A 95 -23.22 -6.65 3.52
C GLY A 95 -22.20 -6.33 2.43
N PHE A 96 -21.73 -5.09 2.42
CA PHE A 96 -20.75 -4.61 1.45
C PHE A 96 -19.33 -4.66 2.03
N VAL A 97 -18.42 -5.28 1.30
CA VAL A 97 -17.00 -5.42 1.64
C VAL A 97 -16.15 -4.91 0.49
N ALA A 98 -15.05 -4.24 0.78
CA ALA A 98 -14.06 -3.88 -0.23
C ALA A 98 -12.77 -4.70 -0.05
N MET A 99 -12.17 -5.08 -1.16
CA MET A 99 -10.91 -5.83 -1.24
C MET A 99 -10.00 -5.19 -2.28
N ASP A 100 -8.77 -4.85 -1.91
CA ASP A 100 -7.83 -4.21 -2.84
C ASP A 100 -7.21 -5.20 -3.86
N ALA A 101 -6.33 -4.68 -4.73
CA ALA A 101 -5.65 -5.45 -5.77
C ALA A 101 -4.35 -6.12 -5.30
N SER A 102 -4.11 -6.22 -3.98
CA SER A 102 -2.86 -6.79 -3.47
C SER A 102 -2.82 -8.30 -3.54
N SER A 103 -1.60 -8.84 -3.64
CA SER A 103 -1.40 -10.30 -3.63
C SER A 103 -1.73 -10.97 -2.29
N THR A 104 -1.71 -10.22 -1.19
CA THR A 104 -2.12 -10.71 0.14
C THR A 104 -3.64 -10.85 0.22
N ILE A 105 -4.38 -9.87 -0.31
CA ILE A 105 -5.85 -9.95 -0.37
C ILE A 105 -6.31 -10.97 -1.42
N HIS A 106 -5.56 -11.13 -2.51
CA HIS A 106 -5.78 -12.26 -3.41
C HIS A 106 -5.67 -13.62 -2.68
N ALA A 107 -4.68 -13.80 -1.80
CA ALA A 107 -4.55 -15.00 -0.97
C ALA A 107 -5.74 -15.15 0.00
N LEU A 108 -6.23 -14.05 0.60
CA LEU A 108 -7.47 -14.07 1.39
C LEU A 108 -8.63 -14.66 0.60
N VAL A 109 -8.85 -14.20 -0.64
CA VAL A 109 -9.96 -14.70 -1.46
C VAL A 109 -9.81 -16.19 -1.78
N GLN A 110 -8.59 -16.70 -1.90
CA GLN A 110 -8.35 -18.15 -2.08
C GLN A 110 -8.83 -18.96 -0.87
N GLU A 111 -8.55 -18.47 0.34
CA GLU A 111 -8.80 -19.20 1.60
C GLU A 111 -10.17 -18.93 2.21
N MET A 112 -10.82 -17.80 1.91
CA MET A 112 -12.11 -17.46 2.50
C MET A 112 -13.21 -18.47 2.10
N PRO A 113 -14.13 -18.79 3.02
CA PRO A 113 -15.32 -19.57 2.69
C PRO A 113 -16.26 -18.77 1.78
N THR A 114 -17.26 -19.44 1.24
CA THR A 114 -18.36 -18.76 0.53
C THR A 114 -19.10 -17.81 1.47
N SER A 115 -19.53 -16.67 0.95
CA SER A 115 -20.21 -15.61 1.71
C SER A 115 -21.35 -15.02 0.88
N ASP A 116 -22.41 -14.58 1.55
CA ASP A 116 -23.52 -13.83 0.93
C ASP A 116 -23.24 -12.33 0.82
N ALA A 117 -22.00 -11.91 1.08
CA ALA A 117 -21.57 -10.52 0.94
C ALA A 117 -21.53 -10.07 -0.53
N THR A 118 -21.66 -8.77 -0.74
CA THR A 118 -21.27 -8.11 -1.98
C THR A 118 -19.85 -7.59 -1.82
N VAL A 119 -18.93 -8.01 -2.68
CA VAL A 119 -17.53 -7.60 -2.63
C VAL A 119 -17.20 -6.68 -3.80
N PHE A 120 -16.71 -5.48 -3.47
CA PHE A 120 -16.12 -4.55 -4.40
C PHE A 120 -14.60 -4.73 -4.43
N THR A 121 -13.99 -4.70 -5.61
CA THR A 121 -12.53 -4.75 -5.75
C THR A 121 -12.03 -3.89 -6.91
N THR A 122 -10.78 -3.44 -6.78
CA THR A 122 -10.02 -2.79 -7.84
C THR A 122 -9.06 -3.77 -8.55
N GLY A 123 -8.93 -5.00 -8.07
CA GLY A 123 -8.00 -6.00 -8.59
C GLY A 123 -8.66 -6.97 -9.56
N ILE A 124 -8.10 -7.11 -10.76
CA ILE A 124 -8.62 -8.04 -11.79
C ILE A 124 -8.50 -9.48 -11.29
N GLU A 125 -7.35 -9.88 -10.79
CA GLU A 125 -7.09 -11.24 -10.30
C GLU A 125 -7.97 -11.58 -9.08
N THR A 126 -8.15 -10.61 -8.18
CA THR A 126 -9.06 -10.73 -7.03
C THR A 126 -10.51 -10.93 -7.51
N PHE A 127 -10.95 -10.12 -8.48
CA PHE A 127 -12.30 -10.22 -9.03
C PHE A 127 -12.57 -11.58 -9.67
N GLN A 128 -11.62 -12.13 -10.41
CA GLN A 128 -11.76 -13.45 -11.03
C GLN A 128 -11.95 -14.57 -10.00
N LEU A 129 -11.24 -14.49 -8.85
CA LEU A 129 -11.36 -15.48 -7.78
C LEU A 129 -12.66 -15.37 -7.00
N LEU A 130 -13.28 -14.19 -6.94
CA LEU A 130 -14.55 -13.99 -6.22
C LEU A 130 -15.71 -14.74 -6.86
N ARG A 131 -15.57 -15.17 -8.11
CA ARG A 131 -16.60 -15.90 -8.84
C ARG A 131 -16.94 -17.22 -8.12
N GLY A 132 -18.18 -17.37 -7.71
CA GLY A 132 -18.68 -18.53 -6.97
C GLY A 132 -18.32 -18.56 -5.48
N LYS A 133 -17.67 -17.52 -4.97
CA LYS A 133 -17.34 -17.36 -3.55
C LYS A 133 -18.22 -16.35 -2.81
N VAL A 134 -18.80 -15.39 -3.54
CA VAL A 134 -19.62 -14.34 -2.97
C VAL A 134 -20.94 -14.22 -3.73
N ALA A 135 -21.97 -13.66 -3.08
CA ALA A 135 -23.27 -13.46 -3.73
C ALA A 135 -23.15 -12.49 -4.91
N ARG A 136 -22.32 -11.46 -4.79
CA ARG A 136 -22.09 -10.48 -5.84
C ARG A 136 -20.67 -9.95 -5.79
N ALA A 137 -19.99 -9.92 -6.93
CA ALA A 137 -18.69 -9.26 -7.10
C ALA A 137 -18.84 -8.04 -8.02
N ILE A 138 -18.23 -6.92 -7.62
CA ILE A 138 -18.21 -5.66 -8.37
C ILE A 138 -16.75 -5.30 -8.60
N ILE A 139 -16.41 -4.99 -9.86
CA ILE A 139 -15.09 -4.46 -10.21
C ILE A 139 -15.20 -2.96 -10.51
N SER A 140 -14.23 -2.18 -10.07
CA SER A 140 -14.29 -0.70 -10.12
C SER A 140 -14.40 -0.11 -11.54
N GLY A 141 -13.87 -0.79 -12.56
CA GLY A 141 -13.53 -0.13 -13.81
C GLY A 141 -12.33 0.80 -13.67
N GLY A 142 -11.97 1.52 -14.73
CA GLY A 142 -10.81 2.43 -14.76
C GLY A 142 -9.70 1.93 -15.67
N GLU A 143 -8.49 2.45 -15.46
CA GLU A 143 -7.30 2.11 -16.24
C GLU A 143 -6.55 0.97 -15.56
N LEU A 144 -6.09 0.01 -16.35
CA LEU A 144 -5.27 -1.09 -15.82
C LEU A 144 -3.83 -0.64 -15.59
N GLU A 145 -3.40 -0.63 -14.35
CA GLU A 145 -1.99 -0.55 -14.00
C GLU A 145 -1.36 -1.95 -14.12
N ALA A 146 -0.67 -2.18 -15.22
CA ALA A 146 -0.18 -3.52 -15.60
C ALA A 146 0.78 -4.14 -14.57
N SER A 147 1.54 -3.32 -13.82
CA SER A 147 2.49 -3.81 -12.82
C SER A 147 1.79 -4.37 -11.58
N THR A 148 0.71 -3.76 -11.14
CA THR A 148 0.00 -4.13 -9.92
C THR A 148 -1.22 -5.01 -10.18
N GLY A 149 -1.77 -5.01 -11.39
CA GLY A 149 -3.05 -5.64 -11.72
C GLY A 149 -4.24 -4.88 -11.16
N ALA A 150 -4.03 -3.63 -10.72
CA ALA A 150 -5.08 -2.77 -10.18
C ALA A 150 -5.74 -1.95 -11.28
N LEU A 151 -7.03 -1.73 -11.15
CA LEU A 151 -7.75 -0.70 -11.88
C LEU A 151 -7.65 0.61 -11.09
N VAL A 152 -7.14 1.65 -11.74
CA VAL A 152 -6.79 2.93 -11.13
C VAL A 152 -7.44 4.11 -11.87
N GLY A 153 -7.14 5.33 -11.40
CA GLY A 153 -7.56 6.56 -12.03
C GLY A 153 -8.96 7.04 -11.63
N PRO A 154 -9.43 8.15 -12.25
CA PRO A 154 -10.66 8.83 -11.81
C PRO A 154 -11.93 7.98 -11.90
N VAL A 155 -12.00 7.03 -12.83
CA VAL A 155 -13.14 6.12 -12.96
C VAL A 155 -13.19 5.14 -11.80
N ALA A 156 -12.04 4.53 -11.45
CA ALA A 156 -11.94 3.62 -10.32
C ALA A 156 -12.29 4.33 -9.00
N LEU A 157 -11.74 5.52 -8.78
CA LEU A 157 -12.02 6.34 -7.59
C LEU A 157 -13.51 6.70 -7.46
N ARG A 158 -14.17 7.14 -8.54
CA ARG A 158 -15.60 7.47 -8.52
C ARG A 158 -16.44 6.27 -8.20
N SER A 159 -16.23 5.14 -8.88
CA SER A 159 -17.02 3.93 -8.65
C SER A 159 -16.90 3.41 -7.21
N LEU A 160 -15.72 3.56 -6.58
CA LEU A 160 -15.50 3.23 -5.18
C LEU A 160 -16.31 4.13 -4.23
N GLN A 161 -16.42 5.42 -4.55
CA GLN A 161 -17.12 6.41 -3.73
C GLN A 161 -18.64 6.26 -3.71
N ASP A 162 -19.22 5.53 -4.66
CA ASP A 162 -20.66 5.29 -4.74
C ASP A 162 -21.18 4.33 -3.66
N PHE A 163 -20.28 3.65 -2.96
CA PHE A 163 -20.63 2.65 -1.94
C PHE A 163 -20.10 3.04 -0.55
N TYR A 164 -20.69 2.42 0.47
CA TYR A 164 -20.19 2.43 1.84
C TYR A 164 -19.96 0.99 2.29
N TYR A 165 -18.77 0.71 2.79
CA TYR A 165 -18.33 -0.64 3.11
C TYR A 165 -18.37 -0.89 4.62
N ALA A 166 -18.93 -2.02 5.03
CA ALA A 166 -18.86 -2.48 6.42
C ALA A 166 -17.38 -2.74 6.81
N ARG A 167 -16.59 -3.27 5.86
CA ARG A 167 -15.16 -3.53 6.07
C ARG A 167 -14.39 -3.46 4.75
N SER A 168 -13.20 -2.88 4.81
CA SER A 168 -12.24 -2.92 3.72
C SER A 168 -11.00 -3.71 4.14
N PHE A 169 -10.55 -4.60 3.25
CA PHE A 169 -9.32 -5.37 3.38
C PHE A 169 -8.30 -4.83 2.39
N ILE A 170 -7.18 -4.37 2.88
CA ILE A 170 -6.12 -3.76 2.06
C ILE A 170 -4.75 -4.29 2.49
N SER A 171 -3.79 -4.28 1.57
CA SER A 171 -2.40 -4.59 1.90
C SER A 171 -1.47 -3.57 1.26
N PRO A 172 -0.74 -2.78 2.06
CA PRO A 172 0.17 -1.75 1.57
C PRO A 172 1.48 -2.35 1.04
N SER A 173 2.29 -1.52 0.38
CA SER A 173 3.64 -1.86 -0.04
C SER A 173 4.64 -1.85 1.13
N GLY A 174 4.36 -1.08 2.16
CA GLY A 174 5.11 -1.02 3.42
C GLY A 174 4.25 -0.43 4.53
N ILE A 175 4.60 -0.70 5.78
CA ILE A 175 4.00 -0.09 6.96
C ILE A 175 5.10 0.33 7.94
N ASP A 176 5.05 1.55 8.38
CA ASP A 176 6.02 2.19 9.26
C ASP A 176 5.32 2.76 10.49
N SER A 177 6.00 2.74 11.65
CA SER A 177 5.40 3.19 12.91
C SER A 177 5.13 4.71 12.98
N GLU A 178 5.84 5.51 12.17
CA GLU A 178 5.67 6.97 12.14
C GLU A 178 4.82 7.42 10.94
N LEU A 179 5.04 6.80 9.76
CA LEU A 179 4.38 7.21 8.52
C LEU A 179 3.12 6.41 8.20
N GLY A 180 2.86 5.32 8.93
CA GLY A 180 1.72 4.46 8.69
C GLY A 180 1.87 3.58 7.44
N ALA A 181 0.77 3.27 6.78
CA ALA A 181 0.74 2.46 5.57
C ALA A 181 1.16 3.27 4.34
N THR A 182 2.08 2.72 3.54
CA THR A 182 2.67 3.40 2.37
C THR A 182 2.55 2.55 1.11
N GLU A 183 2.47 3.22 -0.04
CA GLU A 183 2.31 2.61 -1.36
C GLU A 183 3.41 2.99 -2.34
N SER A 184 3.69 2.09 -3.28
CA SER A 184 4.67 2.31 -4.34
C SER A 184 4.19 3.25 -5.44
N THR A 185 2.86 3.47 -5.55
CA THR A 185 2.25 4.38 -6.54
C THR A 185 1.33 5.39 -5.85
N ILE A 186 1.17 6.57 -6.46
CA ILE A 186 0.24 7.60 -5.98
C ILE A 186 -1.19 7.08 -6.09
N GLU A 187 -1.53 6.43 -7.19
CA GLU A 187 -2.85 5.87 -7.48
C GLU A 187 -3.24 4.81 -6.46
N GLY A 188 -2.30 3.92 -6.08
CA GLY A 188 -2.51 2.92 -5.03
C GLY A 188 -2.80 3.56 -3.67
N ALA A 189 -2.08 4.63 -3.32
CA ALA A 189 -2.30 5.38 -2.10
C ALA A 189 -3.67 6.10 -2.12
N GLU A 190 -4.05 6.72 -3.26
CA GLU A 190 -5.36 7.38 -3.41
C GLU A 190 -6.52 6.41 -3.25
N LEU A 191 -6.44 5.22 -3.83
CA LEU A 191 -7.46 4.18 -3.68
C LEU A 191 -7.61 3.76 -2.22
N LYS A 192 -6.51 3.56 -1.47
CA LYS A 192 -6.56 3.19 -0.06
C LYS A 192 -7.14 4.31 0.81
N ARG A 193 -6.76 5.57 0.57
CA ARG A 193 -7.40 6.72 1.24
C ARG A 193 -8.90 6.81 0.93
N ALA A 194 -9.30 6.53 -0.31
CA ALA A 194 -10.71 6.53 -0.68
C ALA A 194 -11.47 5.38 0.00
N LEU A 195 -10.90 4.18 0.09
CA LEU A 195 -11.47 3.05 0.84
C LEU A 195 -11.63 3.41 2.32
N ARG A 196 -10.62 4.01 2.97
CA ARG A 196 -10.74 4.43 4.37
C ARG A 196 -11.92 5.37 4.60
N ARG A 197 -12.06 6.39 3.76
CA ARG A 197 -13.17 7.37 3.87
C ARG A 197 -14.56 6.75 3.67
N ARG A 198 -14.65 5.59 3.02
CA ARG A 198 -15.91 4.91 2.68
C ARG A 198 -16.14 3.62 3.44
N SER A 199 -15.34 3.34 4.47
CA SER A 199 -15.43 2.11 5.26
C SER A 199 -15.69 2.40 6.73
N GLN A 200 -16.52 1.58 7.33
CA GLN A 200 -16.72 1.59 8.78
C GLN A 200 -15.45 1.09 9.47
N SER A 201 -14.81 0.05 8.91
CA SER A 201 -13.58 -0.53 9.45
C SER A 201 -12.60 -0.86 8.33
N VAL A 202 -11.30 -0.61 8.57
CA VAL A 202 -10.21 -0.94 7.65
C VAL A 202 -9.27 -1.94 8.30
N VAL A 203 -9.11 -3.09 7.65
CA VAL A 203 -8.17 -4.14 8.02
C VAL A 203 -6.97 -4.06 7.08
N VAL A 204 -5.81 -3.82 7.64
CA VAL A 204 -4.53 -3.83 6.93
C VAL A 204 -3.84 -5.17 7.11
N ALA A 205 -3.46 -5.79 6.01
CA ALA A 205 -2.72 -7.04 5.97
C ALA A 205 -1.28 -6.77 5.53
N ALA A 206 -0.30 -7.10 6.37
CA ALA A 206 1.11 -6.89 6.05
C ALA A 206 1.94 -8.08 6.56
N ASP A 207 2.68 -8.75 5.66
CA ASP A 207 3.68 -9.71 6.10
C ASP A 207 4.88 -8.99 6.73
N SER A 208 5.66 -9.71 7.54
CA SER A 208 6.78 -9.16 8.30
C SER A 208 7.82 -8.42 7.46
N SER A 209 7.94 -8.76 6.17
CA SER A 209 8.87 -8.06 5.25
C SER A 209 8.45 -6.63 4.92
N LYS A 210 7.22 -6.25 5.27
CA LYS A 210 6.66 -4.91 5.06
C LYS A 210 6.75 -4.02 6.30
N LEU A 211 7.03 -4.60 7.46
CA LEU A 211 7.19 -3.86 8.72
C LEU A 211 8.44 -2.97 8.65
N SER A 212 8.33 -1.75 9.16
CA SER A 212 9.38 -0.71 9.13
C SER A 212 9.87 -0.40 7.70
N ARG A 213 9.04 -0.68 6.71
CA ARG A 213 9.31 -0.37 5.31
C ARG A 213 8.46 0.80 4.86
N VAL A 214 9.11 1.77 4.24
CA VAL A 214 8.46 2.95 3.67
C VAL A 214 8.46 2.86 2.15
N ALA A 215 7.32 3.08 1.50
CA ALA A 215 7.17 3.20 0.06
C ALA A 215 6.95 4.68 -0.34
N ALA A 216 6.82 4.94 -1.66
CA ALA A 216 6.88 6.29 -2.22
C ALA A 216 5.77 7.24 -1.74
N SER A 217 4.57 6.72 -1.49
CA SER A 217 3.38 7.52 -1.16
C SER A 217 2.74 7.06 0.15
N VAL A 218 2.48 7.99 1.08
CA VAL A 218 1.70 7.72 2.29
C VAL A 218 0.24 7.47 1.91
N ALA A 219 -0.31 6.36 2.35
CA ALA A 219 -1.69 5.98 2.11
C ALA A 219 -2.60 6.23 3.32
N LEU A 220 -2.25 5.70 4.49
CA LEU A 220 -3.02 5.84 5.73
C LEU A 220 -2.06 6.08 6.90
N GLU A 221 -2.46 6.93 7.83
CA GLU A 221 -1.83 7.00 9.16
C GLU A 221 -2.17 5.73 9.97
N LEU A 222 -1.38 5.38 10.98
CA LEU A 222 -1.68 4.22 11.84
C LEU A 222 -3.04 4.37 12.54
N SER A 223 -3.40 5.59 12.96
CA SER A 223 -4.68 5.91 13.59
C SER A 223 -5.90 5.70 12.68
N GLU A 224 -5.69 5.59 11.38
CA GLU A 224 -6.74 5.32 10.40
C GLU A 224 -6.95 3.80 10.15
N ILE A 225 -6.13 2.95 10.78
CA ILE A 225 -6.15 1.49 10.63
C ILE A 225 -6.82 0.90 11.88
N ASP A 226 -7.89 0.14 11.70
CA ASP A 226 -8.59 -0.48 12.83
C ASP A 226 -7.92 -1.80 13.26
N LEU A 227 -7.46 -2.63 12.31
CA LEU A 227 -6.74 -3.87 12.59
C LEU A 227 -5.52 -4.01 11.68
N LEU A 228 -4.39 -4.42 12.25
CA LEU A 228 -3.21 -4.87 11.52
C LEU A 228 -3.06 -6.39 11.68
N VAL A 229 -3.17 -7.11 10.57
CA VAL A 229 -3.06 -8.56 10.51
C VAL A 229 -1.73 -8.96 9.88
N THR A 230 -0.94 -9.73 10.63
CA THR A 230 0.36 -10.25 10.18
C THR A 230 0.41 -11.78 10.35
N GLU A 231 1.45 -12.43 9.82
CA GLU A 231 1.71 -13.85 10.10
C GLU A 231 2.34 -14.08 11.47
N LEU A 232 2.81 -13.01 12.12
CA LEU A 232 3.46 -13.06 13.42
C LEU A 232 2.43 -13.26 14.54
N ASP A 233 2.93 -13.65 15.71
CA ASP A 233 2.16 -13.57 16.95
C ASP A 233 1.95 -12.08 17.32
N PRO A 234 0.75 -11.66 17.77
CA PRO A 234 0.52 -10.28 18.21
C PRO A 234 1.48 -9.78 19.29
N LEU A 235 2.11 -10.67 20.04
CA LEU A 235 3.13 -10.34 21.06
C LEU A 235 4.58 -10.31 20.52
N ASP A 236 4.78 -10.57 19.22
CA ASP A 236 6.10 -10.54 18.62
C ASP A 236 6.76 -9.16 18.79
N PRO A 237 8.05 -9.09 19.20
CA PRO A 237 8.79 -7.84 19.37
C PRO A 237 8.82 -6.95 18.12
N ALA A 238 8.75 -7.52 16.92
CA ALA A 238 8.71 -6.76 15.67
C ALA A 238 7.43 -5.89 15.55
N LEU A 239 6.38 -6.19 16.31
CA LEU A 239 5.11 -5.46 16.32
C LEU A 239 5.02 -4.43 17.46
N GLU A 240 6.03 -4.32 18.32
CA GLU A 240 6.02 -3.43 19.49
C GLU A 240 5.70 -1.98 19.13
N ALA A 241 6.32 -1.45 18.06
CA ALA A 241 6.14 -0.07 17.63
C ALA A 241 4.74 0.26 17.06
N TYR A 242 3.91 -0.74 16.82
CA TYR A 242 2.55 -0.58 16.28
C TYR A 242 1.46 -0.76 17.33
N ARG A 243 1.78 -1.43 18.45
CA ARG A 243 0.82 -1.92 19.45
C ARG A 243 -0.02 -0.83 20.10
N ASP A 244 0.55 0.34 20.30
CA ASP A 244 -0.15 1.47 20.93
C ASP A 244 -1.11 2.21 19.98
N TYR A 245 -1.06 1.91 18.68
CA TYR A 245 -1.78 2.66 17.65
C TYR A 245 -2.87 1.83 16.95
N VAL A 246 -2.72 0.52 16.88
CA VAL A 246 -3.60 -0.36 16.10
C VAL A 246 -3.80 -1.71 16.79
N GLU A 247 -5.00 -2.27 16.68
CA GLU A 247 -5.27 -3.62 17.16
C GLU A 247 -4.51 -4.65 16.29
N LEU A 248 -3.77 -5.56 16.94
CA LEU A 248 -2.93 -6.57 16.29
C LEU A 248 -3.61 -7.95 16.29
N VAL A 249 -3.57 -8.64 15.14
CA VAL A 249 -4.17 -9.97 14.97
C VAL A 249 -3.16 -10.96 14.34
#